data_4bd5a8de96398032999c8937950a14e2
#
_entry.id   4bd5a8de96398032999c8937950a14e2
#
_cell.length_a   1.000
_cell.length_b   1.000
_cell.length_c   1.000
_cell.angle_alpha   90.00
_cell.angle_beta   90.00
_cell.angle_gamma   90.00
#
_symmetry.space_group_name_H-M   'P 1'
#
loop_
_entity.id
_entity.type
_entity.pdbx_description
1 polymer ?
#
loop_
_entity_poly.entity_id
_entity_poly.type
_entity_poly.pdbx_seq_one_letter_code
_entity_poly.pdbx_strand_id
1 'polypeptide(L)'
;MIHLYSGDGKGKTSIAVGMAIRMAGAGGHVIFAQFMKGNESSELNILRQLPQVKVLKVEKEFGFYNEMSDEDKAEITGLHNEIMREIVECVEQIKSNGQSNAEHIEVQKCEDNTGKDACPQILIVLDEITYPCRWNLIDEKLVRKFLKELPDCAELVMTGRDPLDYMIEASDYWSDVEMKRHPFEKGISARIGIEY
;
A
#
# COMPACT_ATOMS: atom_id res chain seq x y z
N MET A 1 1.09 1.21 13.61
CA MET A 1 -0.31 1.71 13.58
C MET A 1 -0.90 1.48 12.19
N ILE A 2 -2.24 1.43 12.08
CA ILE A 2 -2.95 1.15 10.81
C ILE A 2 -3.79 2.37 10.42
N HIS A 3 -3.55 2.90 9.22
CA HIS A 3 -4.27 4.03 8.63
C HIS A 3 -5.15 3.55 7.48
N LEU A 4 -6.42 3.88 7.50
CA LEU A 4 -7.37 3.61 6.43
C LEU A 4 -7.85 4.94 5.83
N TYR A 5 -7.61 5.10 4.53
CA TYR A 5 -8.13 6.22 3.74
C TYR A 5 -9.15 5.70 2.74
N SER A 6 -10.42 5.87 3.04
CA SER A 6 -11.53 5.38 2.22
C SER A 6 -12.32 6.51 1.57
N GLY A 7 -13.36 6.16 0.82
CA GLY A 7 -14.31 7.10 0.24
C GLY A 7 -14.20 7.27 -1.27
N ASP A 8 -15.15 8.02 -1.84
CA ASP A 8 -15.31 8.23 -3.28
C ASP A 8 -14.52 9.43 -3.81
N GLY A 9 -14.00 10.28 -2.91
CA GLY A 9 -13.24 11.47 -3.25
C GLY A 9 -11.83 11.17 -3.76
N LYS A 10 -11.28 12.15 -4.49
CA LYS A 10 -9.91 12.14 -5.00
C LYS A 10 -8.92 12.42 -3.87
N GLY A 11 -7.74 11.77 -3.93
CA GLY A 11 -6.61 12.09 -3.06
C GLY A 11 -6.12 10.94 -2.18
N LYS A 12 -6.83 9.82 -2.10
CA LYS A 12 -6.41 8.65 -1.30
C LYS A 12 -5.00 8.18 -1.62
N THR A 13 -4.72 7.87 -2.88
CA THR A 13 -3.37 7.53 -3.35
C THR A 13 -2.37 8.67 -3.09
N SER A 14 -2.77 9.94 -3.31
CA SER A 14 -1.88 11.10 -3.06
C SER A 14 -1.50 11.21 -1.58
N ILE A 15 -2.40 10.89 -0.66
CA ILE A 15 -2.11 10.81 0.78
C ILE A 15 -1.08 9.70 1.03
N ALA A 16 -1.31 8.51 0.49
CA ALA A 16 -0.41 7.37 0.64
C ALA A 16 0.99 7.65 0.08
N VAL A 17 1.08 8.26 -1.11
CA VAL A 17 2.34 8.72 -1.71
C VAL A 17 3.02 9.77 -0.83
N GLY A 18 2.28 10.74 -0.31
CA GLY A 18 2.79 11.77 0.61
C GLY A 18 3.39 11.16 1.88
N MET A 19 2.76 10.13 2.46
CA MET A 19 3.29 9.39 3.60
C MET A 19 4.54 8.60 3.23
N ALA A 20 4.57 7.95 2.05
CA ALA A 20 5.73 7.23 1.53
C ALA A 20 6.96 8.15 1.37
N ILE A 21 6.77 9.30 0.74
CA ILE A 21 7.84 10.32 0.58
C ILE A 21 8.33 10.83 1.94
N ARG A 22 7.42 11.09 2.88
CA ARG A 22 7.78 11.54 4.23
C ARG A 22 8.59 10.49 4.97
N MET A 23 8.19 9.22 4.93
CA MET A 23 8.90 8.12 5.56
C MET A 23 10.29 7.93 4.94
N ALA A 24 10.39 7.88 3.61
CA ALA A 24 11.68 7.78 2.91
C ALA A 24 12.59 8.98 3.20
N GLY A 25 12.03 10.21 3.24
CA GLY A 25 12.76 11.43 3.59
C GLY A 25 13.27 11.47 5.05
N ALA A 26 12.63 10.72 5.94
CA ALA A 26 13.08 10.52 7.32
C ALA A 26 14.12 9.38 7.47
N GLY A 27 14.50 8.72 6.35
CA GLY A 27 15.44 7.60 6.35
C GLY A 27 14.79 6.24 6.64
N GLY A 28 13.45 6.17 6.75
CA GLY A 28 12.71 4.94 6.96
C GLY A 28 12.50 4.16 5.65
N HIS A 29 12.12 2.89 5.79
CA HIS A 29 11.84 2.02 4.65
C HIS A 29 10.37 2.09 4.23
N VAL A 30 10.12 1.92 2.93
CA VAL A 30 8.77 1.90 2.38
C VAL A 30 8.58 0.69 1.48
N ILE A 31 7.49 -0.05 1.70
CA ILE A 31 6.95 -1.00 0.73
C ILE A 31 5.66 -0.38 0.18
N PHE A 32 5.66 -0.03 -1.10
CA PHE A 32 4.51 0.55 -1.77
C PHE A 32 3.90 -0.47 -2.72
N ALA A 33 2.82 -1.10 -2.29
CA ALA A 33 2.08 -2.07 -3.11
C ALA A 33 0.82 -1.44 -3.70
N GLN A 34 0.66 -1.56 -5.01
CA GLN A 34 -0.49 -1.04 -5.73
C GLN A 34 -1.31 -2.17 -6.33
N PHE A 35 -2.58 -2.25 -5.94
CA PHE A 35 -3.56 -3.24 -6.41
C PHE A 35 -4.51 -2.65 -7.44
N MET A 36 -5.06 -3.48 -8.31
CA MET A 36 -6.15 -3.13 -9.26
C MET A 36 -5.87 -1.94 -10.21
N LYS A 37 -4.61 -1.50 -10.35
CA LYS A 37 -4.23 -0.46 -11.31
C LYS A 37 -3.41 -1.10 -12.44
N GLY A 38 -4.01 -1.25 -13.64
CA GLY A 38 -3.33 -1.77 -14.83
C GLY A 38 -2.32 -0.78 -15.41
N ASN A 39 -2.73 0.48 -15.57
CA ASN A 39 -1.90 1.51 -16.20
C ASN A 39 -0.78 1.99 -15.28
N GLU A 40 0.33 2.43 -15.86
CA GLU A 40 1.40 3.07 -15.09
C GLU A 40 0.89 4.34 -14.43
N SER A 41 1.00 4.36 -13.11
CA SER A 41 0.75 5.56 -12.33
C SER A 41 2.03 6.38 -12.26
N SER A 42 1.95 7.67 -12.57
CA SER A 42 3.13 8.56 -12.71
C SER A 42 3.95 8.64 -11.41
N GLU A 43 3.32 8.50 -10.26
CA GLU A 43 3.99 8.49 -8.95
C GLU A 43 4.99 7.35 -8.80
N LEU A 44 4.75 6.19 -9.43
CA LEU A 44 5.64 5.04 -9.34
C LEU A 44 7.00 5.31 -9.99
N ASN A 45 7.05 6.18 -11.02
CA ASN A 45 8.30 6.57 -11.67
C ASN A 45 9.26 7.29 -10.71
N ILE A 46 8.73 8.03 -9.74
CA ILE A 46 9.52 8.69 -8.71
C ILE A 46 9.79 7.75 -7.54
N LEU A 47 8.78 7.01 -7.08
CA LEU A 47 8.95 6.09 -5.97
C LEU A 47 10.02 5.02 -6.24
N ARG A 48 10.11 4.50 -7.47
CA ARG A 48 11.13 3.53 -7.91
C ARG A 48 12.57 4.09 -7.90
N GLN A 49 12.75 5.42 -7.91
CA GLN A 49 14.07 6.06 -7.85
C GLN A 49 14.58 6.24 -6.41
N LEU A 50 13.73 6.08 -5.42
CA LEU A 50 14.09 6.23 -4.01
C LEU A 50 14.65 4.90 -3.48
N PRO A 51 15.92 4.84 -3.04
CA PRO A 51 16.55 3.58 -2.63
C PRO A 51 15.87 2.93 -1.41
N GLN A 52 15.14 3.71 -0.61
CA GLN A 52 14.40 3.22 0.55
C GLN A 52 13.02 2.66 0.20
N VAL A 53 12.59 2.79 -1.07
CA VAL A 53 11.23 2.44 -1.49
C VAL A 53 11.24 1.22 -2.38
N LYS A 54 10.59 0.15 -1.93
CA LYS A 54 10.29 -1.02 -2.74
C LYS A 54 8.87 -0.90 -3.30
N VAL A 55 8.74 -0.89 -4.64
CA VAL A 55 7.44 -0.83 -5.32
C VAL A 55 7.03 -2.22 -5.77
N LEU A 56 5.81 -2.65 -5.41
CA LEU A 56 5.19 -3.90 -5.82
C LEU A 56 3.91 -3.60 -6.59
N LYS A 57 3.75 -4.21 -7.76
CA LYS A 57 2.59 -3.99 -8.62
C LYS A 57 2.35 -5.19 -9.52
N VAL A 58 1.10 -5.43 -9.89
CA VAL A 58 0.76 -6.34 -10.98
C VAL A 58 1.05 -5.63 -12.30
N GLU A 59 2.01 -6.14 -13.07
CA GLU A 59 2.43 -5.50 -14.34
C GLU A 59 1.48 -5.79 -15.50
N LYS A 60 0.68 -6.88 -15.41
CA LYS A 60 -0.30 -7.26 -16.44
C LYS A 60 -1.59 -6.45 -16.29
N GLU A 61 -2.10 -5.94 -17.40
CA GLU A 61 -3.40 -5.27 -17.47
C GLU A 61 -4.53 -6.29 -17.62
N PHE A 62 -5.54 -6.21 -16.75
CA PHE A 62 -6.72 -7.08 -16.78
C PHE A 62 -8.01 -6.34 -17.16
N GLY A 63 -7.95 -5.02 -17.37
CA GLY A 63 -9.15 -4.20 -17.62
C GLY A 63 -10.03 -4.00 -16.39
N PHE A 64 -11.29 -3.69 -16.60
CA PHE A 64 -12.25 -3.48 -15.51
C PHE A 64 -12.80 -4.81 -14.99
N TYR A 65 -13.01 -4.90 -13.69
CA TYR A 65 -13.51 -6.12 -13.02
C TYR A 65 -14.71 -6.78 -13.70
N ASN A 66 -15.67 -5.99 -14.18
CA ASN A 66 -16.89 -6.48 -14.83
C ASN A 66 -16.63 -7.09 -16.22
N GLU A 67 -15.46 -6.84 -16.81
CA GLU A 67 -15.04 -7.32 -18.12
C GLU A 67 -14.07 -8.50 -18.04
N MET A 68 -13.57 -8.81 -16.83
CA MET A 68 -12.64 -9.93 -16.59
C MET A 68 -13.34 -11.28 -16.76
N SER A 69 -12.69 -12.16 -17.49
CA SER A 69 -13.04 -13.58 -17.50
C SER A 69 -12.78 -14.26 -16.15
N ASP A 70 -13.27 -15.48 -15.97
CA ASP A 70 -12.97 -16.24 -14.74
C ASP A 70 -11.48 -16.62 -14.66
N GLU A 71 -10.85 -16.84 -15.83
CA GLU A 71 -9.40 -17.08 -15.94
C GLU A 71 -8.61 -15.83 -15.51
N ASP A 72 -8.98 -14.64 -15.98
CA ASP A 72 -8.35 -13.37 -15.57
C ASP A 72 -8.48 -13.13 -14.07
N LYS A 73 -9.68 -13.41 -13.51
CA LYS A 73 -9.91 -13.28 -12.07
C LYS A 73 -9.06 -14.26 -11.26
N ALA A 74 -8.91 -15.49 -11.74
CA ALA A 74 -8.04 -16.47 -11.08
C ALA A 74 -6.57 -16.06 -11.14
N GLU A 75 -6.10 -15.58 -12.29
CA GLU A 75 -4.72 -15.14 -12.49
C GLU A 75 -4.39 -13.91 -11.62
N ILE A 76 -5.22 -12.85 -11.66
CA ILE A 76 -4.98 -11.64 -10.85
C ILE A 76 -5.04 -11.94 -9.35
N THR A 77 -5.90 -12.89 -8.94
CA THR A 77 -5.94 -13.36 -7.54
C THR A 77 -4.63 -14.01 -7.12
N GLY A 78 -4.05 -14.83 -7.99
CA GLY A 78 -2.73 -15.41 -7.77
C GLY A 78 -1.66 -14.34 -7.58
N LEU A 79 -1.61 -13.37 -8.49
CA LEU A 79 -0.65 -12.26 -8.46
C LEU A 79 -0.81 -11.35 -7.22
N HIS A 80 -2.03 -11.02 -6.83
CA HIS A 80 -2.28 -10.25 -5.60
C HIS A 80 -1.81 -11.02 -4.35
N ASN A 81 -2.03 -12.33 -4.32
CA ASN A 81 -1.56 -13.16 -3.21
C ASN A 81 -0.02 -13.27 -3.17
N GLU A 82 0.65 -13.26 -4.34
CA GLU A 82 2.11 -13.20 -4.42
C GLU A 82 2.65 -11.89 -3.85
N ILE A 83 2.07 -10.74 -4.23
CA ILE A 83 2.42 -9.44 -3.65
C ILE A 83 2.27 -9.45 -2.13
N MET A 84 1.16 -9.96 -1.60
CA MET A 84 0.96 -10.02 -0.15
C MET A 84 1.98 -10.91 0.56
N ARG A 85 2.35 -12.07 -0.04
CA ARG A 85 3.39 -12.94 0.53
C ARG A 85 4.76 -12.24 0.53
N GLU A 86 5.09 -11.57 -0.56
CA GLU A 86 6.33 -10.81 -0.66
C GLU A 86 6.40 -9.68 0.38
N ILE A 87 5.30 -8.99 0.65
CA ILE A 87 5.22 -8.00 1.73
C ILE A 87 5.51 -8.65 3.08
N VAL A 88 4.87 -9.78 3.38
CA VAL A 88 5.08 -10.52 4.64
C VAL A 88 6.54 -10.92 4.79
N GLU A 89 7.15 -11.49 3.75
CA GLU A 89 8.57 -11.89 3.74
C GLU A 89 9.50 -10.70 3.97
N CYS A 90 9.25 -9.56 3.31
CA CYS A 90 10.04 -8.33 3.52
C CYS A 90 9.95 -7.84 4.96
N VAL A 91 8.75 -7.84 5.55
CA VAL A 91 8.54 -7.44 6.94
C VAL A 91 9.27 -8.38 7.92
N GLU A 92 9.23 -9.67 7.68
CA GLU A 92 9.94 -10.67 8.49
C GLU A 92 11.46 -10.51 8.39
N GLN A 93 11.98 -10.24 7.19
CA GLN A 93 13.41 -9.96 6.98
C GLN A 93 13.85 -8.70 7.73
N ILE A 94 13.06 -7.63 7.71
CA ILE A 94 13.37 -6.40 8.44
C ILE A 94 13.36 -6.65 9.95
N LYS A 95 12.41 -7.44 10.47
CA LYS A 95 12.39 -7.87 11.88
C LYS A 95 13.64 -8.65 12.28
N SER A 96 14.07 -9.59 11.44
CA SER A 96 15.23 -10.44 11.73
C SER A 96 16.56 -9.69 11.59
N ASN A 97 16.65 -8.74 10.67
CA ASN A 97 17.85 -7.96 10.38
C ASN A 97 18.06 -6.79 11.34
N GLY A 98 17.03 -6.37 12.08
CA GLY A 98 17.20 -5.50 13.25
C GLY A 98 18.11 -6.12 14.34
N GLN A 99 18.46 -7.42 14.20
CA GLN A 99 19.38 -8.15 15.09
C GLN A 99 20.72 -8.53 14.43
N SER A 100 20.93 -8.37 13.12
CA SER A 100 22.20 -8.70 12.46
C SER A 100 22.30 -8.10 11.05
N ASN A 101 23.49 -7.58 10.73
CA ASN A 101 23.93 -6.96 9.49
C ASN A 101 23.38 -7.63 8.21
N ALA A 102 22.49 -6.99 7.49
CA ALA A 102 22.06 -7.40 6.16
C ALA A 102 22.69 -6.51 5.10
N GLU A 103 23.36 -7.11 4.15
CA GLU A 103 24.27 -6.51 3.17
C GLU A 103 23.62 -5.64 2.08
N HIS A 104 22.35 -5.30 2.13
CA HIS A 104 21.72 -4.45 1.09
C HIS A 104 20.68 -3.42 1.58
N ILE A 105 20.41 -3.31 2.87
CA ILE A 105 19.56 -2.25 3.41
C ILE A 105 20.28 -1.68 4.62
N GLU A 106 21.01 -0.57 4.45
CA GLU A 106 21.52 0.20 5.58
C GLU A 106 20.34 0.83 6.32
N VAL A 107 19.90 0.16 7.38
CA VAL A 107 18.91 0.71 8.29
C VAL A 107 19.60 1.79 9.12
N GLN A 108 19.39 3.07 8.82
CA GLN A 108 19.75 4.12 9.73
C GLN A 108 19.00 3.92 11.04
N LYS A 109 19.73 3.65 12.12
CA LYS A 109 19.18 3.61 13.46
C LYS A 109 18.66 5.00 13.81
N CYS A 110 17.36 5.18 13.82
CA CYS A 110 16.77 6.36 14.40
C CYS A 110 16.84 6.19 15.92
N GLU A 111 17.65 7.00 16.60
CA GLU A 111 17.59 7.12 18.06
C GLU A 111 16.27 7.86 18.37
N ASP A 112 15.41 7.25 19.16
CA ASP A 112 14.31 7.97 19.76
C ASP A 112 14.88 8.96 20.81
N ASN A 113 14.07 9.95 21.23
CA ASN A 113 14.46 10.91 22.26
C ASN A 113 14.79 10.28 23.62
N THR A 114 14.74 8.95 23.76
CA THR A 114 15.03 8.20 24.99
C THR A 114 16.34 7.40 24.89
N GLY A 115 17.05 7.45 23.75
CA GLY A 115 18.33 6.76 23.54
C GLY A 115 18.21 5.24 23.46
N LYS A 116 17.00 4.70 23.22
CA LYS A 116 16.80 3.27 22.94
C LYS A 116 16.96 3.01 21.44
N ASP A 117 17.55 1.86 21.09
CA ASP A 117 17.61 1.37 19.72
C ASP A 117 16.15 1.29 19.17
N ALA A 118 15.74 2.32 18.42
CA ALA A 118 14.44 2.34 17.80
C ALA A 118 14.42 1.27 16.72
N CYS A 119 13.35 0.47 16.69
CA CYS A 119 13.09 -0.44 15.59
C CYS A 119 13.11 0.33 14.25
N PRO A 120 13.68 -0.22 13.16
CA PRO A 120 13.65 0.45 11.88
C PRO A 120 12.21 0.79 11.51
N GLN A 121 11.95 2.07 11.26
CA GLN A 121 10.63 2.52 10.86
C GLN A 121 10.34 2.01 9.45
N ILE A 122 9.26 1.27 9.30
CA ILE A 122 8.78 0.80 8.01
C ILE A 122 7.36 1.29 7.77
N LEU A 123 7.12 1.85 6.60
CA LEU A 123 5.80 2.15 6.09
C LEU A 123 5.41 1.12 5.01
N ILE A 124 4.28 0.48 5.20
CA ILE A 124 3.70 -0.41 4.21
C ILE A 124 2.45 0.28 3.65
N VAL A 125 2.40 0.45 2.33
CA VAL A 125 1.25 0.99 1.63
C VAL A 125 0.59 -0.11 0.82
N LEU A 126 -0.70 -0.32 1.05
CA LEU A 126 -1.58 -1.19 0.27
C LEU A 126 -2.58 -0.30 -0.48
N ASP A 127 -2.13 0.27 -1.61
CA ASP A 127 -2.95 1.20 -2.40
C ASP A 127 -4.01 0.45 -3.19
N GLU A 128 -5.28 0.86 -3.05
CA GLU A 128 -6.50 0.26 -3.65
C GLU A 128 -6.78 -1.19 -3.18
N ILE A 129 -6.31 -1.58 -1.98
CA ILE A 129 -6.50 -2.94 -1.41
C ILE A 129 -7.96 -3.30 -1.14
N THR A 130 -8.82 -2.32 -0.93
CA THR A 130 -10.23 -2.58 -0.62
C THR A 130 -10.94 -3.29 -1.77
N TYR A 131 -10.55 -3.01 -3.03
CA TYR A 131 -11.19 -3.64 -4.19
C TYR A 131 -10.91 -5.14 -4.30
N PRO A 132 -9.66 -5.62 -4.30
CA PRO A 132 -9.43 -7.06 -4.37
C PRO A 132 -10.02 -7.80 -3.17
N CYS A 133 -10.05 -7.21 -1.98
CA CYS A 133 -10.71 -7.81 -0.83
C CYS A 133 -12.24 -7.92 -1.04
N ARG A 134 -12.86 -6.87 -1.54
CA ARG A 134 -14.31 -6.82 -1.78
C ARG A 134 -14.77 -7.74 -2.93
N TRP A 135 -13.92 -7.89 -3.94
CA TRP A 135 -14.23 -8.68 -5.14
C TRP A 135 -13.70 -10.11 -5.09
N ASN A 136 -13.19 -10.56 -3.93
CA ASN A 136 -12.58 -11.88 -3.74
C ASN A 136 -11.43 -12.16 -4.74
N LEU A 137 -10.66 -11.13 -5.09
CA LEU A 137 -9.47 -11.21 -5.93
C LEU A 137 -8.17 -11.26 -5.11
N ILE A 138 -8.27 -11.64 -3.84
CA ILE A 138 -7.16 -11.85 -2.91
C ILE A 138 -7.63 -12.79 -1.80
N ASP A 139 -6.72 -13.54 -1.20
CA ASP A 139 -7.04 -14.37 -0.02
C ASP A 139 -7.25 -13.46 1.21
N GLU A 140 -8.51 -13.28 1.58
CA GLU A 140 -8.90 -12.48 2.74
C GLU A 140 -8.25 -12.96 4.04
N LYS A 141 -8.01 -14.26 4.18
CA LYS A 141 -7.36 -14.81 5.39
C LYS A 141 -5.92 -14.34 5.51
N LEU A 142 -5.23 -14.22 4.37
CA LEU A 142 -3.87 -13.70 4.32
C LEU A 142 -3.83 -12.23 4.76
N VAL A 143 -4.76 -11.41 4.23
CA VAL A 143 -4.87 -9.99 4.61
C VAL A 143 -5.21 -9.84 6.10
N ARG A 144 -6.24 -10.56 6.59
CA ARG A 144 -6.64 -10.53 8.01
C ARG A 144 -5.51 -10.97 8.95
N LYS A 145 -4.76 -12.00 8.55
CA LYS A 145 -3.60 -12.46 9.33
C LYS A 145 -2.54 -11.37 9.39
N PHE A 146 -2.20 -10.76 8.24
CA PHE A 146 -1.22 -9.69 8.16
C PHE A 146 -1.58 -8.48 9.05
N LEU A 147 -2.86 -8.04 9.03
CA LEU A 147 -3.33 -6.94 9.89
C LEU A 147 -3.14 -7.24 11.39
N LYS A 148 -3.38 -8.49 11.80
CA LYS A 148 -3.23 -8.91 13.22
C LYS A 148 -1.78 -9.07 13.66
N GLU A 149 -0.89 -9.44 12.75
CA GLU A 149 0.52 -9.74 13.02
C GLU A 149 1.44 -8.58 12.66
N LEU A 150 0.87 -7.40 12.32
CA LEU A 150 1.65 -6.20 12.00
C LEU A 150 2.58 -5.86 13.17
N PRO A 151 3.90 -5.70 12.93
CA PRO A 151 4.83 -5.37 14.00
C PRO A 151 4.64 -3.95 14.51
N ASP A 152 4.94 -3.73 15.79
CA ASP A 152 4.82 -2.42 16.45
C ASP A 152 5.64 -1.33 15.76
N CYS A 153 6.75 -1.70 15.10
CA CYS A 153 7.60 -0.79 14.34
C CYS A 153 7.08 -0.43 12.94
N ALA A 154 5.97 -1.05 12.50
CA ALA A 154 5.42 -0.78 11.19
C ALA A 154 4.22 0.17 11.26
N GLU A 155 4.18 1.06 10.27
CA GLU A 155 3.00 1.82 9.91
C GLU A 155 2.38 1.18 8.66
N LEU A 156 1.07 0.97 8.65
CA LEU A 156 0.35 0.44 7.51
C LEU A 156 -0.65 1.46 6.99
N VAL A 157 -0.64 1.69 5.69
CA VAL A 157 -1.63 2.52 5.00
C VAL A 157 -2.44 1.66 4.05
N MET A 158 -3.73 1.66 4.20
CA MET A 158 -4.69 1.05 3.28
C MET A 158 -5.50 2.14 2.59
N THR A 159 -5.70 2.01 1.27
CA THR A 159 -6.58 2.92 0.53
C THR A 159 -7.62 2.16 -0.29
N GLY A 160 -8.69 2.85 -0.66
CA GLY A 160 -9.71 2.36 -1.58
C GLY A 160 -11.11 2.87 -1.26
N ARG A 161 -12.10 2.28 -1.90
CA ARG A 161 -13.52 2.58 -1.63
C ARG A 161 -14.18 1.43 -0.89
N ASP A 162 -15.24 1.75 -0.16
CA ASP A 162 -16.11 0.75 0.49
C ASP A 162 -15.31 -0.32 1.25
N PRO A 163 -14.50 0.03 2.26
CA PRO A 163 -13.71 -0.92 3.02
C PRO A 163 -14.61 -1.95 3.71
N LEU A 164 -14.09 -3.16 3.88
CA LEU A 164 -14.78 -4.19 4.66
C LEU A 164 -14.68 -3.90 6.16
N ASP A 165 -15.67 -4.31 6.95
CA ASP A 165 -15.79 -4.01 8.38
C ASP A 165 -14.49 -4.33 9.14
N TYR A 166 -13.84 -5.45 8.85
CA TYR A 166 -12.60 -5.83 9.53
C TYR A 166 -11.42 -4.90 9.26
N MET A 167 -11.41 -4.18 8.12
CA MET A 167 -10.39 -3.17 7.84
C MET A 167 -10.63 -1.91 8.67
N ILE A 168 -11.91 -1.55 8.83
CA ILE A 168 -12.32 -0.43 9.68
C ILE A 168 -11.99 -0.74 11.14
N GLU A 169 -12.37 -1.92 11.62
CA GLU A 169 -12.13 -2.37 13.00
C GLU A 169 -10.64 -2.49 13.34
N ALA A 170 -9.80 -2.85 12.36
CA ALA A 170 -8.36 -2.95 12.55
C ALA A 170 -7.63 -1.60 12.50
N SER A 171 -8.27 -0.54 12.00
CA SER A 171 -7.61 0.75 11.79
C SER A 171 -7.54 1.59 13.06
N ASP A 172 -6.35 2.18 13.32
CA ASP A 172 -6.15 3.20 14.36
C ASP A 172 -6.60 4.59 13.88
N TYR A 173 -6.43 4.85 12.57
CA TYR A 173 -6.89 6.06 11.89
C TYR A 173 -7.79 5.69 10.73
N TRP A 174 -8.98 6.22 10.71
CA TRP A 174 -9.88 6.10 9.57
C TRP A 174 -10.32 7.49 9.10
N SER A 175 -9.98 7.82 7.85
CA SER A 175 -10.38 9.08 7.21
C SER A 175 -11.21 8.77 5.98
N ASP A 176 -12.39 9.38 5.90
CA ASP A 176 -13.26 9.26 4.75
C ASP A 176 -13.08 10.48 3.84
N VAL A 177 -12.64 10.21 2.59
CA VAL A 177 -12.36 11.23 1.57
C VAL A 177 -13.59 11.36 0.68
N GLU A 178 -14.46 12.29 1.04
CA GLU A 178 -15.71 12.52 0.31
C GLU A 178 -15.52 13.34 -0.96
N MET A 179 -16.22 12.96 -2.01
CA MET A 179 -16.33 13.73 -3.25
C MET A 179 -17.39 14.83 -3.11
N LYS A 180 -16.96 16.06 -2.96
CA LYS A 180 -17.88 17.22 -2.95
C LYS A 180 -18.14 17.76 -4.35
N ARG A 181 -17.19 17.64 -5.29
CA ARG A 181 -17.28 18.01 -6.71
C ARG A 181 -16.26 17.21 -7.50
N HIS A 182 -16.58 16.81 -8.72
CA HIS A 182 -15.63 16.12 -9.58
C HIS A 182 -15.63 16.66 -11.01
N PRO A 183 -14.45 16.89 -11.65
CA PRO A 183 -14.37 17.36 -13.03
C PRO A 183 -15.05 16.45 -14.05
N PHE A 184 -15.17 15.15 -13.75
CA PHE A 184 -15.86 14.17 -14.58
C PHE A 184 -17.33 14.56 -14.85
N GLU A 185 -18.01 15.18 -13.89
CA GLU A 185 -19.37 15.71 -14.04
C GLU A 185 -19.47 16.78 -15.14
N LYS A 186 -18.33 17.39 -15.51
CA LYS A 186 -18.19 18.37 -16.59
C LYS A 186 -17.58 17.75 -17.86
N GLY A 187 -17.49 16.42 -17.96
CA GLY A 187 -16.90 15.72 -19.08
C GLY A 187 -15.38 15.84 -19.19
N ILE A 188 -14.68 16.23 -18.13
CA ILE A 188 -13.23 16.33 -18.12
C ILE A 188 -12.67 14.94 -17.78
N SER A 189 -11.91 14.36 -18.73
CA SER A 189 -11.23 13.08 -18.55
C SER A 189 -10.05 13.17 -17.60
N ALA A 190 -9.58 12.00 -17.11
CA ALA A 190 -8.38 11.87 -16.29
C ALA A 190 -7.13 12.39 -17.05
N ARG A 191 -6.23 13.07 -16.36
CA ARG A 191 -5.04 13.75 -16.90
C ARG A 191 -3.77 13.16 -16.31
N ILE A 192 -2.74 13.01 -17.18
CA ILE A 192 -1.41 12.55 -16.76
C ILE A 192 -0.83 13.52 -15.71
N GLY A 193 -0.24 12.95 -14.67
CA GLY A 193 0.37 13.69 -13.57
C GLY A 193 -0.62 14.36 -12.61
N ILE A 194 -1.94 14.20 -12.83
CA ILE A 194 -3.00 14.73 -11.95
C ILE A 194 -3.89 13.61 -11.42
N GLU A 195 -4.45 12.78 -12.28
CA GLU A 195 -5.27 11.64 -11.90
C GLU A 195 -4.52 10.29 -12.04
N TYR A 196 -3.48 10.22 -12.86
CA TYR A 196 -2.62 9.03 -13.04
C TYR A 196 -1.20 9.39 -13.49
#